data_835a1a03b2f881c4666c254fd221ede0
#
_entry.id   835a1a03b2f881c4666c254fd221ede0
#
_cell.length_a   1.000
_cell.length_b   1.000
_cell.length_c   1.000
_cell.angle_alpha   90.00
_cell.angle_beta   90.00
_cell.angle_gamma   90.00
#
_symmetry.space_group_name_H-M   'P 1'
#
loop_
_entity.id
_entity.type
_entity.pdbx_description
1 polymer ?
#
loop_
_entity_poly.entity_id
_entity_poly.type
_entity_poly.pdbx_seq_one_letter_code
_entity_poly.pdbx_strand_id
1 'polypeptide(L)'
;TRDAATIAVKGETHFDAADPATRREADVRRKRLHFGLVFQSFNLFPQYTALGNVTLASKLLAKERPDYKQNKKAIFEAIDQEGLELLASMGLSDRTGHYPHQLSGGQQQRVAIARALAMHPDILCFDEPTSALDPELTGEVLRVIRELAERRTTMIIVTHEMHFAREVSDSIIFMDGGFIVEQGGPEIIDNPKMERTRRFLSSYGQ
;
A
#
# COMPACT_ATOMS: atom_id res chain seq x y z
N THR A 1 19.84 2.60 -13.29
CA THR A 1 19.95 2.19 -14.70
C THR A 1 19.05 0.99 -14.90
N ARG A 2 18.28 0.96 -15.99
CA ARG A 2 17.32 -0.10 -16.31
C ARG A 2 17.99 -1.40 -16.79
N ASP A 3 19.28 -1.56 -16.59
CA ASP A 3 20.08 -2.48 -17.40
C ASP A 3 20.33 -3.85 -16.76
N ALA A 4 19.96 -4.05 -15.49
CA ALA A 4 20.04 -5.34 -14.80
C ALA A 4 19.13 -5.37 -13.57
N ALA A 5 17.81 -5.39 -13.77
CA ALA A 5 16.86 -5.52 -12.67
C ALA A 5 15.93 -6.69 -12.92
N THR A 6 15.81 -7.57 -11.94
CA THR A 6 14.82 -8.64 -11.91
C THR A 6 13.94 -8.46 -10.68
N ILE A 7 12.63 -8.53 -10.87
CA ILE A 7 11.65 -8.54 -9.78
C ILE A 7 10.99 -9.91 -9.78
N ALA A 8 11.11 -10.63 -8.68
CA ALA A 8 10.45 -11.91 -8.49
C ALA A 8 9.57 -11.86 -7.23
N VAL A 9 8.37 -12.44 -7.31
CA VAL A 9 7.43 -12.59 -6.19
C VAL A 9 7.02 -14.06 -6.11
N LYS A 10 7.18 -14.68 -4.95
CA LYS A 10 6.89 -16.10 -4.73
C LYS A 10 7.59 -17.05 -5.74
N GLY A 11 8.79 -16.67 -6.17
CA GLY A 11 9.57 -17.47 -7.14
C GLY A 11 9.17 -17.27 -8.61
N GLU A 12 8.13 -16.49 -8.90
CA GLU A 12 7.75 -16.11 -10.26
C GLU A 12 8.43 -14.80 -10.66
N THR A 13 9.08 -14.76 -11.83
CA THR A 13 9.67 -13.54 -12.37
C THR A 13 8.57 -12.60 -12.89
N HIS A 14 8.41 -11.47 -12.22
CA HIS A 14 7.45 -10.43 -12.59
C HIS A 14 8.01 -9.47 -13.63
N PHE A 15 9.26 -9.14 -13.51
CA PHE A 15 9.99 -8.29 -14.45
C PHE A 15 11.43 -8.77 -14.54
N ASP A 16 11.94 -8.81 -15.77
CA ASP A 16 13.35 -8.98 -16.05
C ASP A 16 13.75 -7.99 -17.14
N ALA A 17 14.74 -7.16 -16.85
CA ALA A 17 15.24 -6.17 -17.80
C ALA A 17 15.83 -6.81 -19.07
N ALA A 18 16.36 -8.03 -18.96
CA ALA A 18 16.93 -8.79 -20.06
C ALA A 18 15.88 -9.55 -20.89
N ASP A 19 14.67 -9.82 -20.33
CA ASP A 19 13.61 -10.58 -21.01
C ASP A 19 12.45 -9.71 -21.48
N PRO A 20 12.34 -9.39 -22.79
CA PRO A 20 11.22 -8.63 -23.33
C PRO A 20 9.84 -9.29 -23.13
N ALA A 21 9.77 -10.61 -22.93
CA ALA A 21 8.51 -11.31 -22.71
C ALA A 21 7.84 -10.87 -21.40
N THR A 22 8.61 -10.45 -20.41
CA THR A 22 8.10 -9.92 -19.14
C THR A 22 7.38 -8.57 -19.28
N ARG A 23 7.45 -7.94 -20.45
CA ARG A 23 6.87 -6.61 -20.74
C ARG A 23 5.55 -6.68 -21.52
N ARG A 24 5.02 -7.88 -21.78
CA ARG A 24 3.72 -8.02 -22.46
C ARG A 24 2.62 -7.43 -21.59
N GLU A 25 1.79 -6.55 -22.15
CA GLU A 25 0.81 -5.77 -21.40
C GLU A 25 -0.17 -6.63 -20.58
N ALA A 26 -0.65 -7.73 -21.16
CA ALA A 26 -1.55 -8.65 -20.47
C ALA A 26 -0.87 -9.31 -19.24
N ASP A 27 0.39 -9.72 -19.36
CA ASP A 27 1.15 -10.32 -18.27
C ASP A 27 1.49 -9.29 -17.20
N VAL A 28 1.90 -8.08 -17.61
CA VAL A 28 2.17 -6.96 -16.70
C VAL A 28 0.90 -6.60 -15.91
N ARG A 29 -0.27 -6.55 -16.58
CA ARG A 29 -1.54 -6.28 -15.89
C ARG A 29 -1.85 -7.31 -14.81
N ARG A 30 -1.71 -8.61 -15.13
CA ARG A 30 -1.92 -9.70 -14.18
C ARG A 30 -0.92 -9.63 -13.01
N LYS A 31 0.35 -9.44 -13.32
CA LYS A 31 1.43 -9.36 -12.33
C LYS A 31 1.30 -8.16 -11.39
N ARG A 32 0.75 -7.05 -11.87
CA ARG A 32 0.47 -5.87 -11.02
C ARG A 32 -0.54 -6.15 -9.91
N LEU A 33 -1.42 -7.14 -10.06
CA LEU A 33 -2.39 -7.50 -9.02
C LEU A 33 -1.73 -8.06 -7.75
N HIS A 34 -0.48 -8.53 -7.83
CA HIS A 34 0.29 -8.94 -6.65
C HIS A 34 0.72 -7.76 -5.76
N PHE A 35 0.59 -6.52 -6.24
CA PHE A 35 1.00 -5.32 -5.53
C PHE A 35 -0.20 -4.41 -5.25
N GLY A 36 -0.42 -4.09 -3.98
CA GLY A 36 -1.29 -3.00 -3.57
C GLY A 36 -0.47 -1.72 -3.40
N LEU A 37 -0.88 -0.62 -4.01
CA LEU A 37 -0.17 0.67 -3.92
C LEU A 37 -1.02 1.68 -3.14
N VAL A 38 -0.41 2.28 -2.12
CA VAL A 38 -0.96 3.38 -1.33
C VAL A 38 -0.02 4.57 -1.48
N PHE A 39 -0.51 5.62 -2.12
CA PHE A 39 0.28 6.81 -2.44
C PHE A 39 0.17 7.87 -1.34
N GLN A 40 1.09 8.81 -1.35
CA GLN A 40 1.10 10.03 -0.54
C GLN A 40 -0.19 10.83 -0.73
N SER A 41 -0.59 11.08 -1.98
CA SER A 41 -1.89 11.64 -2.32
C SER A 41 -2.89 10.50 -2.41
N PHE A 42 -3.99 10.57 -1.70
CA PHE A 42 -4.98 9.48 -1.53
C PHE A 42 -5.49 8.89 -2.85
N ASN A 43 -5.49 9.69 -3.93
CA ASN A 43 -5.86 9.30 -5.29
C ASN A 43 -7.21 8.57 -5.36
N LEU A 44 -8.17 9.01 -4.53
CA LEU A 44 -9.54 8.48 -4.59
C LEU A 44 -10.26 9.05 -5.81
N PHE A 45 -11.11 8.23 -6.41
CA PHE A 45 -11.98 8.67 -7.48
C PHE A 45 -13.09 9.55 -6.89
N PRO A 46 -13.16 10.85 -7.22
CA PRO A 46 -14.07 11.80 -6.58
C PRO A 46 -15.55 11.52 -6.85
N GLN A 47 -15.85 10.81 -7.95
CA GLN A 47 -17.21 10.45 -8.35
C GLN A 47 -17.76 9.19 -7.69
N TYR A 48 -16.93 8.47 -6.91
CA TYR A 48 -17.34 7.28 -6.17
C TYR A 48 -17.34 7.53 -4.67
N THR A 49 -18.27 6.88 -3.97
CA THR A 49 -18.28 6.85 -2.50
C THR A 49 -17.07 6.08 -1.96
N ALA A 50 -16.85 6.06 -0.65
CA ALA A 50 -15.83 5.26 -0.01
C ALA A 50 -15.95 3.77 -0.41
N LEU A 51 -17.16 3.19 -0.29
CA LEU A 51 -17.40 1.81 -0.73
C LEU A 51 -17.16 1.65 -2.23
N GLY A 52 -17.61 2.59 -3.05
CA GLY A 52 -17.38 2.56 -4.48
C GLY A 52 -15.89 2.59 -4.85
N ASN A 53 -15.07 3.37 -4.14
CA ASN A 53 -13.62 3.40 -4.33
C ASN A 53 -12.98 2.05 -3.99
N VAL A 54 -13.39 1.43 -2.89
CA VAL A 54 -12.84 0.14 -2.43
C VAL A 54 -13.21 -0.98 -3.40
N THR A 55 -14.45 -1.03 -3.89
CA THR A 55 -14.98 -2.19 -4.63
C THR A 55 -14.84 -2.10 -6.14
N LEU A 56 -14.47 -0.91 -6.68
CA LEU A 56 -14.43 -0.67 -8.13
C LEU A 56 -13.58 -1.69 -8.88
N ALA A 57 -12.33 -1.88 -8.45
CA ALA A 57 -11.37 -2.74 -9.14
C ALA A 57 -11.83 -4.21 -9.11
N SER A 58 -12.28 -4.70 -7.96
CA SER A 58 -12.83 -6.06 -7.80
C SER A 58 -14.04 -6.30 -8.70
N LYS A 59 -14.95 -5.31 -8.80
CA LYS A 59 -16.11 -5.39 -9.71
C LYS A 59 -15.71 -5.38 -11.19
N LEU A 60 -14.62 -4.68 -11.54
CA LEU A 60 -14.11 -4.69 -12.92
C LEU A 60 -13.47 -6.03 -13.26
N LEU A 61 -12.66 -6.60 -12.37
CA LEU A 61 -12.07 -7.93 -12.55
C LEU A 61 -13.13 -9.03 -12.59
N ALA A 62 -14.17 -8.91 -11.79
CA ALA A 62 -15.25 -9.89 -11.76
C ALA A 62 -15.93 -10.05 -13.13
N LYS A 63 -15.86 -9.04 -14.02
CA LYS A 63 -16.40 -9.14 -15.39
C LYS A 63 -15.65 -10.15 -16.27
N GLU A 64 -14.44 -10.50 -15.91
CA GLU A 64 -13.60 -11.48 -16.61
C GLU A 64 -13.90 -12.92 -16.19
N ARG A 65 -14.73 -13.12 -15.15
CA ARG A 65 -15.10 -14.45 -14.64
C ARG A 65 -16.04 -15.16 -15.61
N PRO A 66 -15.86 -16.47 -15.83
CA PRO A 66 -16.76 -17.26 -16.72
C PRO A 66 -18.22 -17.23 -16.28
N ASP A 67 -18.48 -17.20 -14.97
CA ASP A 67 -19.80 -17.24 -14.35
C ASP A 67 -20.46 -15.86 -14.18
N TYR A 68 -19.76 -14.78 -14.58
CA TYR A 68 -20.19 -13.40 -14.33
C TYR A 68 -21.62 -13.10 -14.83
N LYS A 69 -21.94 -13.50 -16.07
CA LYS A 69 -23.23 -13.18 -16.66
C LYS A 69 -24.41 -13.81 -15.91
N GLN A 70 -24.20 -15.01 -15.36
CA GLN A 70 -25.24 -15.77 -14.64
C GLN A 70 -25.37 -15.31 -13.19
N ASN A 71 -24.24 -14.96 -12.54
CA ASN A 71 -24.15 -14.73 -11.10
C ASN A 71 -23.81 -13.26 -10.73
N LYS A 72 -23.94 -12.32 -11.69
CA LYS A 72 -23.53 -10.92 -11.52
C LYS A 72 -23.98 -10.28 -10.21
N LYS A 73 -25.26 -10.48 -9.84
CA LYS A 73 -25.84 -9.89 -8.64
C LYS A 73 -25.15 -10.43 -7.39
N ALA A 74 -25.06 -11.74 -7.24
CA ALA A 74 -24.42 -12.39 -6.09
C ALA A 74 -22.93 -12.05 -5.99
N ILE A 75 -22.23 -11.99 -7.13
CA ILE A 75 -20.82 -11.59 -7.16
C ILE A 75 -20.64 -10.15 -6.66
N PHE A 76 -21.48 -9.21 -7.08
CA PHE A 76 -21.40 -7.83 -6.68
C PHE A 76 -21.78 -7.64 -5.20
N GLU A 77 -22.79 -8.34 -4.72
CA GLU A 77 -23.19 -8.35 -3.31
C GLU A 77 -22.04 -8.86 -2.42
N ALA A 78 -21.35 -9.93 -2.83
CA ALA A 78 -20.19 -10.45 -2.09
C ALA A 78 -19.03 -9.44 -2.07
N ILE A 79 -18.71 -8.78 -3.21
CA ILE A 79 -17.68 -7.75 -3.29
C ILE A 79 -18.05 -6.53 -2.42
N ASP A 80 -19.32 -6.11 -2.41
CA ASP A 80 -19.76 -4.99 -1.59
C ASP A 80 -19.69 -5.33 -0.11
N GLN A 81 -20.06 -6.55 0.27
CA GLN A 81 -19.95 -7.02 1.65
C GLN A 81 -18.50 -7.02 2.14
N GLU A 82 -17.58 -7.55 1.34
CA GLU A 82 -16.15 -7.52 1.64
C GLU A 82 -15.63 -6.07 1.76
N GLY A 83 -16.05 -5.19 0.86
CA GLY A 83 -15.71 -3.78 0.91
C GLY A 83 -16.19 -3.08 2.18
N LEU A 84 -17.39 -3.44 2.67
CA LEU A 84 -17.93 -2.96 3.94
C LEU A 84 -17.10 -3.45 5.13
N GLU A 85 -16.69 -4.72 5.14
CA GLU A 85 -15.84 -5.31 6.17
C GLU A 85 -14.45 -4.65 6.22
N LEU A 86 -13.86 -4.38 5.06
CA LEU A 86 -12.60 -3.64 4.96
C LEU A 86 -12.74 -2.22 5.49
N LEU A 87 -13.79 -1.49 5.11
CA LEU A 87 -14.04 -0.16 5.65
C LEU A 87 -14.30 -0.18 7.17
N ALA A 88 -15.00 -1.19 7.67
CA ALA A 88 -15.20 -1.37 9.10
C ALA A 88 -13.89 -1.61 9.85
N SER A 89 -12.99 -2.43 9.30
CA SER A 89 -11.65 -2.65 9.89
C SER A 89 -10.78 -1.39 9.89
N MET A 90 -11.07 -0.42 9.01
CA MET A 90 -10.45 0.91 8.98
C MET A 90 -11.15 1.92 9.91
N GLY A 91 -12.19 1.52 10.65
CA GLY A 91 -12.98 2.43 11.50
C GLY A 91 -13.85 3.39 10.69
N LEU A 92 -14.35 2.98 9.52
CA LEU A 92 -15.13 3.80 8.60
C LEU A 92 -16.54 3.24 8.31
N SER A 93 -17.11 2.46 9.24
CA SER A 93 -18.43 1.84 9.07
C SER A 93 -19.54 2.84 8.79
N ASP A 94 -19.46 4.02 9.39
CA ASP A 94 -20.43 5.13 9.25
C ASP A 94 -20.12 6.05 8.05
N ARG A 95 -19.06 5.80 7.31
CA ARG A 95 -18.57 6.63 6.19
C ARG A 95 -18.65 5.95 4.82
N THR A 96 -19.21 4.77 4.72
CA THR A 96 -19.22 3.94 3.50
C THR A 96 -19.88 4.63 2.30
N GLY A 97 -20.91 5.43 2.54
CA GLY A 97 -21.63 6.21 1.52
C GLY A 97 -21.06 7.62 1.26
N HIS A 98 -20.01 8.06 1.96
CA HIS A 98 -19.44 9.39 1.80
C HIS A 98 -18.53 9.46 0.56
N TYR A 99 -18.55 10.61 -0.10
CA TYR A 99 -17.63 10.93 -1.19
C TYR A 99 -16.30 11.49 -0.64
N PRO A 100 -15.20 11.44 -1.40
CA PRO A 100 -13.88 11.89 -0.94
C PRO A 100 -13.88 13.31 -0.33
N HIS A 101 -14.60 14.25 -0.91
CA HIS A 101 -14.70 15.63 -0.41
C HIS A 101 -15.44 15.77 0.94
N GLN A 102 -16.11 14.72 1.40
CA GLN A 102 -16.82 14.66 2.69
C GLN A 102 -15.99 13.94 3.78
N LEU A 103 -14.78 13.50 3.45
CA LEU A 103 -13.88 12.75 4.32
C LEU A 103 -12.66 13.61 4.69
N SER A 104 -12.19 13.48 5.94
CA SER A 104 -10.91 14.06 6.34
C SER A 104 -9.74 13.38 5.59
N GLY A 105 -8.57 14.01 5.56
CA GLY A 105 -7.37 13.44 4.94
C GLY A 105 -7.05 12.03 5.47
N GLY A 106 -7.06 11.83 6.79
CA GLY A 106 -6.85 10.52 7.41
C GLY A 106 -7.93 9.49 7.05
N GLN A 107 -9.20 9.91 6.92
CA GLN A 107 -10.27 9.03 6.42
C GLN A 107 -10.06 8.65 4.97
N GLN A 108 -9.67 9.61 4.10
CA GLN A 108 -9.36 9.34 2.70
C GLN A 108 -8.20 8.34 2.57
N GLN A 109 -7.14 8.50 3.36
CA GLN A 109 -6.00 7.57 3.35
C GLN A 109 -6.41 6.17 3.79
N ARG A 110 -7.25 6.05 4.82
CA ARG A 110 -7.78 4.74 5.25
C ARG A 110 -8.68 4.10 4.19
N VAL A 111 -9.45 4.86 3.43
CA VAL A 111 -10.17 4.35 2.23
C VAL A 111 -9.18 3.88 1.16
N ALA A 112 -8.08 4.60 0.92
CA ALA A 112 -7.05 4.20 -0.04
C ALA A 112 -6.36 2.88 0.37
N ILE A 113 -6.10 2.68 1.67
CA ILE A 113 -5.58 1.42 2.22
C ILE A 113 -6.59 0.29 2.01
N ALA A 114 -7.87 0.50 2.37
CA ALA A 114 -8.93 -0.49 2.16
C ALA A 114 -9.06 -0.88 0.67
N ARG A 115 -8.98 0.11 -0.24
CA ARG A 115 -8.98 -0.12 -1.70
C ARG A 115 -7.82 -0.99 -2.16
N ALA A 116 -6.62 -0.77 -1.61
CA ALA A 116 -5.46 -1.59 -1.94
C ALA A 116 -5.62 -3.04 -1.44
N LEU A 117 -6.16 -3.22 -0.24
CA LEU A 117 -6.42 -4.52 0.37
C LEU A 117 -7.51 -5.32 -0.36
N ALA A 118 -8.54 -4.66 -0.91
CA ALA A 118 -9.66 -5.30 -1.62
C ALA A 118 -9.23 -6.08 -2.88
N MET A 119 -7.99 -5.90 -3.32
CA MET A 119 -7.42 -6.65 -4.44
C MET A 119 -6.63 -7.89 -3.99
N HIS A 120 -6.59 -8.19 -2.68
CA HIS A 120 -5.83 -9.30 -2.08
C HIS A 120 -4.37 -9.37 -2.54
N PRO A 121 -3.62 -8.27 -2.49
CA PRO A 121 -2.25 -8.24 -2.98
C PRO A 121 -1.34 -9.10 -2.10
N ASP A 122 -0.28 -9.64 -2.69
CA ASP A 122 0.77 -10.34 -1.93
C ASP A 122 1.69 -9.36 -1.17
N ILE A 123 1.82 -8.14 -1.70
CA ILE A 123 2.69 -7.09 -1.14
C ILE A 123 1.94 -5.75 -1.17
N LEU A 124 1.89 -5.07 -0.03
CA LEU A 124 1.44 -3.68 0.06
C LEU A 124 2.64 -2.73 0.00
N CYS A 125 2.59 -1.76 -0.91
CA CYS A 125 3.59 -0.73 -1.03
C CYS A 125 2.99 0.61 -0.58
N PHE A 126 3.61 1.24 0.40
CA PHE A 126 3.25 2.55 0.91
C PHE A 126 4.31 3.58 0.52
N ASP A 127 3.88 4.63 -0.15
CA ASP A 127 4.73 5.75 -0.53
C ASP A 127 4.35 6.97 0.32
N GLU A 128 5.09 7.20 1.39
CA GLU A 128 4.88 8.26 2.38
C GLU A 128 3.41 8.43 2.81
N PRO A 129 2.78 7.42 3.41
CA PRO A 129 1.32 7.39 3.62
C PRO A 129 0.77 8.47 4.55
N THR A 130 1.63 9.23 5.23
CA THR A 130 1.25 10.25 6.21
C THR A 130 1.66 11.67 5.83
N SER A 131 2.50 11.86 4.82
CA SER A 131 3.10 13.16 4.50
C SER A 131 2.10 14.24 4.03
N ALA A 132 0.91 13.84 3.58
CA ALA A 132 -0.17 14.76 3.20
C ALA A 132 -1.19 14.98 4.35
N LEU A 133 -0.87 14.56 5.58
CA LEU A 133 -1.77 14.63 6.73
C LEU A 133 -1.26 15.59 7.80
N ASP A 134 -2.21 16.19 8.51
CA ASP A 134 -1.90 16.90 9.73
C ASP A 134 -1.41 15.92 10.83
N PRO A 135 -0.55 16.36 11.76
CA PRO A 135 0.00 15.49 12.80
C PRO A 135 -1.04 14.73 13.63
N GLU A 136 -2.20 15.34 13.87
CA GLU A 136 -3.30 14.70 14.61
C GLU A 136 -3.89 13.50 13.87
N LEU A 137 -3.93 13.56 12.53
CA LEU A 137 -4.48 12.50 11.68
C LEU A 137 -3.45 11.42 11.33
N THR A 138 -2.16 11.74 11.41
CA THR A 138 -1.06 10.81 11.15
C THR A 138 -1.16 9.58 12.06
N GLY A 139 -1.42 9.76 13.35
CA GLY A 139 -1.52 8.68 14.32
C GLY A 139 -2.56 7.61 13.97
N GLU A 140 -3.71 8.01 13.41
CA GLU A 140 -4.78 7.08 13.01
C GLU A 140 -4.35 6.18 11.84
N VAL A 141 -3.65 6.75 10.86
CA VAL A 141 -3.16 6.00 9.69
C VAL A 141 -2.02 5.06 10.09
N LEU A 142 -1.06 5.53 10.89
CA LEU A 142 0.03 4.70 11.39
C LEU A 142 -0.47 3.53 12.23
N ARG A 143 -1.53 3.73 13.03
CA ARG A 143 -2.16 2.64 13.79
C ARG A 143 -2.70 1.55 12.86
N VAL A 144 -3.38 1.90 11.78
CA VAL A 144 -3.88 0.93 10.81
C VAL A 144 -2.73 0.15 10.17
N ILE A 145 -1.63 0.82 9.78
CA ILE A 145 -0.48 0.14 9.18
C ILE A 145 0.20 -0.78 10.20
N ARG A 146 0.27 -0.39 11.48
CA ARG A 146 0.78 -1.23 12.58
C ARG A 146 -0.06 -2.50 12.74
N GLU A 147 -1.39 -2.39 12.72
CA GLU A 147 -2.29 -3.55 12.78
C GLU A 147 -2.09 -4.50 11.60
N LEU A 148 -1.77 -3.99 10.41
CA LEU A 148 -1.41 -4.81 9.25
C LEU A 148 -0.06 -5.52 9.45
N ALA A 149 0.93 -4.86 10.07
CA ALA A 149 2.22 -5.47 10.42
C ALA A 149 2.05 -6.62 11.43
N GLU A 150 1.23 -6.43 12.47
CA GLU A 150 0.91 -7.45 13.46
C GLU A 150 0.27 -8.70 12.83
N ARG A 151 -0.52 -8.51 11.77
CA ARG A 151 -1.10 -9.60 10.96
C ARG A 151 -0.11 -10.24 9.99
N ARG A 152 1.17 -9.85 10.03
CA ARG A 152 2.24 -10.33 9.15
C ARG A 152 1.97 -10.07 7.66
N THR A 153 1.30 -8.98 7.34
CA THR A 153 1.15 -8.54 5.95
C THR A 153 2.52 -8.13 5.40
N THR A 154 2.91 -8.67 4.24
CA THR A 154 4.16 -8.26 3.60
C THR A 154 4.02 -6.84 3.08
N MET A 155 4.89 -5.94 3.56
CA MET A 155 4.81 -4.51 3.23
C MET A 155 6.18 -3.95 2.85
N ILE A 156 6.17 -2.99 1.93
CA ILE A 156 7.29 -2.09 1.66
C ILE A 156 6.80 -0.69 1.97
N ILE A 157 7.45 -0.01 2.90
CA ILE A 157 7.01 1.31 3.38
C ILE A 157 8.14 2.31 3.16
N VAL A 158 7.88 3.34 2.35
CA VAL A 158 8.71 4.53 2.28
C VAL A 158 8.14 5.54 3.27
N THR A 159 8.93 5.97 4.24
CA THR A 159 8.47 6.87 5.30
C THR A 159 9.61 7.70 5.87
N HIS A 160 9.26 8.85 6.40
CA HIS A 160 10.12 9.68 7.22
C HIS A 160 9.77 9.60 8.72
N GLU A 161 8.80 8.76 9.09
CA GLU A 161 8.40 8.52 10.47
C GLU A 161 9.33 7.50 11.14
N MET A 162 10.48 7.96 11.66
CA MET A 162 11.55 7.07 12.14
C MET A 162 11.12 6.18 13.31
N HIS A 163 10.35 6.73 14.26
CA HIS A 163 9.82 5.93 15.39
C HIS A 163 8.90 4.80 14.91
N PHE A 164 8.02 5.12 13.97
CA PHE A 164 7.14 4.14 13.38
C PHE A 164 7.93 3.08 12.59
N ALA A 165 8.89 3.50 11.76
CA ALA A 165 9.74 2.56 11.02
C ALA A 165 10.46 1.58 11.95
N ARG A 166 11.02 2.08 13.07
CA ARG A 166 11.67 1.25 14.09
C ARG A 166 10.73 0.21 14.71
N GLU A 167 9.48 0.60 14.95
CA GLU A 167 8.49 -0.23 15.64
C GLU A 167 7.95 -1.37 14.78
N VAL A 168 7.77 -1.14 13.48
CA VAL A 168 7.02 -2.07 12.61
C VAL A 168 7.87 -2.85 11.62
N SER A 169 9.13 -2.46 11.39
CA SER A 169 9.93 -3.09 10.33
C SER A 169 10.76 -4.27 10.84
N ASP A 170 10.81 -5.32 10.03
CA ASP A 170 11.78 -6.41 10.17
C ASP A 170 13.16 -6.04 9.57
N SER A 171 13.17 -5.16 8.57
CA SER A 171 14.38 -4.68 7.88
C SER A 171 14.21 -3.24 7.43
N ILE A 172 15.27 -2.45 7.61
CA ILE A 172 15.34 -1.05 7.19
C ILE A 172 16.44 -0.88 6.16
N ILE A 173 16.12 -0.15 5.10
CA ILE A 173 17.06 0.21 4.03
C ILE A 173 17.16 1.73 3.99
N PHE A 174 18.33 2.26 4.28
CA PHE A 174 18.62 3.67 4.10
C PHE A 174 19.23 3.92 2.72
N MET A 175 18.60 4.82 1.95
CA MET A 175 19.00 5.17 0.60
C MET A 175 19.38 6.65 0.51
N ASP A 176 20.44 6.95 -0.24
CA ASP A 176 20.85 8.32 -0.56
C ASP A 176 21.44 8.36 -1.97
N GLY A 177 21.08 9.40 -2.72
CA GLY A 177 21.58 9.58 -4.10
C GLY A 177 21.29 8.41 -5.05
N GLY A 178 20.23 7.63 -4.79
CA GLY A 178 19.87 6.46 -5.60
C GLY A 178 20.62 5.16 -5.26
N PHE A 179 21.42 5.17 -4.19
CA PHE A 179 22.17 4.01 -3.72
C PHE A 179 21.72 3.56 -2.33
N ILE A 180 21.82 2.26 -2.08
CA ILE A 180 21.66 1.72 -0.72
C ILE A 180 22.94 2.07 0.04
N VAL A 181 22.81 2.87 1.10
CA VAL A 181 23.91 3.29 1.97
C VAL A 181 24.06 2.35 3.15
N GLU A 182 22.93 1.94 3.73
CA GLU A 182 22.91 1.04 4.88
C GLU A 182 21.65 0.18 4.85
N GLN A 183 21.79 -1.07 5.30
CA GLN A 183 20.69 -2.00 5.42
C GLN A 183 20.90 -2.87 6.67
N GLY A 184 19.82 -3.15 7.41
CA GLY A 184 19.80 -4.01 8.59
C GLY A 184 18.45 -4.03 9.27
N GLY A 185 18.40 -4.47 10.52
CA GLY A 185 17.18 -4.44 11.33
C GLY A 185 16.86 -3.06 11.89
N PRO A 186 15.80 -2.96 12.74
CA PRO A 186 15.37 -1.71 13.37
C PRO A 186 16.45 -0.99 14.17
N GLU A 187 17.48 -1.70 14.62
CA GLU A 187 18.62 -1.14 15.34
C GLU A 187 19.43 -0.10 14.58
N ILE A 188 19.29 -0.03 13.25
CA ILE A 188 19.91 1.03 12.43
C ILE A 188 19.45 2.41 12.87
N ILE A 189 18.20 2.56 13.32
CA ILE A 189 17.66 3.84 13.79
C ILE A 189 18.44 4.35 15.02
N ASP A 190 18.76 3.45 15.96
CA ASP A 190 19.45 3.80 17.21
C ASP A 190 20.97 3.82 17.08
N ASN A 191 21.54 2.89 16.28
CA ASN A 191 22.97 2.67 16.15
C ASN A 191 23.40 2.58 14.68
N PRO A 192 23.25 3.66 13.89
CA PRO A 192 23.68 3.68 12.49
C PRO A 192 25.20 3.54 12.38
N LYS A 193 25.65 2.64 11.53
CA LYS A 193 27.10 2.38 11.29
C LYS A 193 27.67 3.38 10.29
N MET A 194 26.88 3.75 9.29
CA MET A 194 27.31 4.66 8.23
C MET A 194 27.16 6.11 8.67
N GLU A 195 28.17 6.93 8.43
CA GLU A 195 28.14 8.35 8.81
C GLU A 195 27.01 9.13 8.13
N ARG A 196 26.66 8.77 6.89
CA ARG A 196 25.59 9.42 6.15
C ARG A 196 24.22 9.13 6.80
N THR A 197 23.98 7.89 7.23
CA THR A 197 22.79 7.50 7.99
C THR A 197 22.71 8.25 9.31
N ARG A 198 23.84 8.33 10.04
CA ARG A 198 23.93 9.03 11.32
C ARG A 198 23.58 10.51 11.19
N ARG A 199 24.12 11.20 10.18
CA ARG A 199 23.80 12.60 9.90
C ARG A 199 22.32 12.80 9.59
N PHE A 200 21.72 11.91 8.81
CA PHE A 200 20.30 11.98 8.49
C PHE A 200 19.46 11.81 9.75
N LEU A 201 19.69 10.76 10.52
CA LEU A 201 18.91 10.48 11.74
C LEU A 201 19.08 11.56 12.80
N SER A 202 20.26 12.17 12.95
CA SER A 202 20.45 13.27 13.88
C SER A 202 19.61 14.52 13.59
N SER A 203 19.15 14.69 12.37
CA SER A 203 18.24 15.78 12.00
C SER A 203 16.78 15.54 12.38
N TYR A 204 16.42 14.31 12.74
CA TYR A 204 15.05 13.92 13.16
C TYR A 204 14.91 13.77 14.69
N GLY A 205 15.99 13.86 15.44
CA GLY A 205 16.02 13.72 16.90
C GLY A 205 16.02 15.05 17.66
N GLN A 206 15.71 16.16 17.00
CA GLN A 206 15.58 17.49 17.64
C GLN A 206 14.13 17.92 17.73
#